data_0c7371cc9b05cac1391448da0cae9552
#
_entry.id   0c7371cc9b05cac1391448da0cae9552
#
_cell.length_a   1.000
_cell.length_b   1.000
_cell.length_c   1.000
_cell.angle_alpha   90.00
_cell.angle_beta   90.00
_cell.angle_gamma   90.00
#
_symmetry.space_group_name_H-M   'P 1'
#
loop_
_entity.id
_entity.type
_entity.pdbx_description
1 polymer ?
#
loop_
_entity_poly.entity_id
_entity_poly.type
_entity_poly.pdbx_seq_one_letter_code
_entity_poly.pdbx_strand_id
1 'polypeptide(L)'
;DQLFNLNVGRDIMPSFSVKPQIVMTTPLLVGIDGVEKMSKSASNYVGISEQPHDMFGKLMSISDSLMWDYYKLLTDLSIAEIDSLQQRVKSGDLHPKQAKVDLAVQVISDFHSLEAARAAAVEFERRFSQKELPVDLEVKVIAVPDGGIPLTRIILACGFAASNSAASRLVEQGSVR
;
A
#
# COMPACT_ATOMS: atom_id res chain seq x y z
N ASP A 1 20.78 -4.70 -7.29
CA ASP A 1 21.04 -6.06 -7.76
C ASP A 1 21.44 -6.13 -9.25
N GLN A 2 21.20 -5.08 -10.03
CA GLN A 2 21.53 -5.07 -11.46
C GLN A 2 22.87 -4.41 -11.81
N LEU A 3 23.56 -3.77 -10.85
CA LEU A 3 24.79 -3.03 -11.11
C LEU A 3 25.88 -3.91 -11.73
N PHE A 4 26.04 -5.14 -11.25
CA PHE A 4 26.98 -6.10 -11.82
C PHE A 4 26.68 -6.39 -13.29
N ASN A 5 25.43 -6.74 -13.61
CA ASN A 5 25.01 -7.05 -14.98
C ASN A 5 25.20 -5.87 -15.92
N LEU A 6 24.88 -4.66 -15.47
CA LEU A 6 25.08 -3.43 -16.23
C LEU A 6 26.57 -3.16 -16.52
N ASN A 7 27.45 -3.39 -15.55
CA ASN A 7 28.90 -3.24 -15.74
C ASN A 7 29.45 -4.30 -16.68
N VAL A 8 29.04 -5.57 -16.55
CA VAL A 8 29.44 -6.63 -17.51
C VAL A 8 29.01 -6.27 -18.94
N GLY A 9 27.77 -5.81 -19.12
CA GLY A 9 27.30 -5.32 -20.42
C GLY A 9 28.16 -4.19 -20.96
N ARG A 10 28.49 -3.21 -20.13
CA ARG A 10 29.37 -2.09 -20.46
C ARG A 10 30.77 -2.55 -20.90
N ASP A 11 31.34 -3.51 -20.17
CA ASP A 11 32.71 -4.01 -20.44
C ASP A 11 32.80 -4.83 -21.74
N ILE A 12 31.71 -5.46 -22.14
CA ILE A 12 31.63 -6.24 -23.42
C ILE A 12 31.50 -5.31 -24.64
N MET A 13 30.87 -4.15 -24.51
CA MET A 13 30.54 -3.26 -25.64
C MET A 13 31.75 -2.89 -26.53
N PRO A 14 32.97 -2.61 -26.01
CA PRO A 14 34.13 -2.33 -26.82
C PRO A 14 34.53 -3.46 -27.77
N SER A 15 34.34 -4.73 -27.34
CA SER A 15 34.63 -5.90 -28.15
C SER A 15 33.75 -5.98 -29.43
N PHE A 16 32.61 -5.30 -29.41
CA PHE A 16 31.71 -5.15 -30.54
C PHE A 16 31.84 -3.79 -31.22
N SER A 17 32.92 -3.04 -30.96
CA SER A 17 33.12 -1.67 -31.49
C SER A 17 32.00 -0.69 -31.14
N VAL A 18 31.32 -0.91 -30.01
CA VAL A 18 30.26 -0.05 -29.50
C VAL A 18 30.82 0.80 -28.35
N LYS A 19 30.49 2.09 -28.34
CA LYS A 19 30.88 2.99 -27.24
C LYS A 19 30.20 2.55 -25.93
N PRO A 20 30.96 2.36 -24.80
CA PRO A 20 30.40 2.00 -23.51
C PRO A 20 29.34 2.97 -23.03
N GLN A 21 28.23 2.44 -22.56
CA GLN A 21 27.13 3.22 -21.97
C GLN A 21 27.49 3.74 -20.56
N ILE A 22 26.86 4.82 -20.17
CA ILE A 22 26.88 5.27 -18.78
C ILE A 22 25.91 4.37 -17.98
N VAL A 23 26.40 3.84 -16.87
CA VAL A 23 25.58 3.07 -15.94
C VAL A 23 25.07 4.00 -14.84
N MET A 24 23.75 4.00 -14.64
CA MET A 24 23.09 4.75 -13.58
C MET A 24 22.11 3.82 -12.86
N THR A 25 22.15 3.82 -11.54
CA THR A 25 21.23 3.04 -10.68
C THR A 25 20.59 3.95 -9.63
N THR A 26 19.40 3.58 -9.22
CA THR A 26 18.69 4.20 -8.10
C THR A 26 18.67 3.23 -6.89
N PRO A 27 18.42 3.71 -5.68
CA PRO A 27 18.13 2.84 -4.54
C PRO A 27 16.93 1.93 -4.83
N LEU A 28 16.91 0.76 -4.20
CA LEU A 28 15.79 -0.16 -4.30
C LEU A 28 14.61 0.38 -3.48
N LEU A 29 13.42 0.35 -4.07
CA LEU A 29 12.18 0.64 -3.36
C LEU A 29 11.78 -0.58 -2.52
N VAL A 30 11.68 -0.41 -1.22
CA VAL A 30 11.19 -1.41 -0.28
C VAL A 30 9.67 -1.54 -0.43
N GLY A 31 9.16 -2.76 -0.34
CA GLY A 31 7.72 -3.01 -0.41
C GLY A 31 6.95 -2.50 0.82
N ILE A 32 5.62 -2.57 0.76
CA ILE A 32 4.76 -2.11 1.86
C ILE A 32 4.96 -2.89 3.18
N ASP A 33 5.60 -4.07 3.10
CA ASP A 33 6.04 -4.87 4.26
C ASP A 33 7.20 -4.23 5.06
N GLY A 34 7.91 -3.28 4.46
CA GLY A 34 9.03 -2.57 5.07
C GLY A 34 10.32 -3.39 5.18
N VAL A 35 10.41 -4.55 4.55
CA VAL A 35 11.54 -5.50 4.67
C VAL A 35 12.13 -5.85 3.32
N GLU A 36 11.35 -6.41 2.41
CA GLU A 36 11.83 -6.88 1.12
C GLU A 36 11.68 -5.83 0.04
N LYS A 37 12.47 -5.94 -1.04
CA LYS A 37 12.27 -5.09 -2.21
C LYS A 37 10.86 -5.26 -2.74
N MET A 38 10.26 -4.17 -3.23
CA MET A 38 8.94 -4.20 -3.84
C MET A 38 8.91 -5.14 -5.04
N SER A 39 8.03 -6.14 -5.02
CA SER A 39 7.87 -7.08 -6.12
C SER A 39 6.46 -7.69 -6.19
N LYS A 40 6.06 -8.11 -7.38
CA LYS A 40 4.78 -8.81 -7.59
C LYS A 40 4.78 -10.19 -6.91
N SER A 41 5.90 -10.90 -6.93
CA SER A 41 6.03 -12.23 -6.33
C SER A 41 5.93 -12.22 -4.81
N ALA A 42 6.40 -11.14 -4.16
CA ALA A 42 6.27 -10.96 -2.72
C ALA A 42 4.90 -10.40 -2.30
N SER A 43 4.04 -10.02 -3.26
CA SER A 43 2.73 -9.39 -2.99
C SER A 43 2.80 -8.14 -2.10
N ASN A 44 3.97 -7.47 -2.06
CA ASN A 44 4.26 -6.29 -1.25
C ASN A 44 4.32 -4.99 -2.06
N TYR A 45 3.72 -5.00 -3.26
CA TYR A 45 3.79 -3.89 -4.19
C TYR A 45 2.54 -3.01 -4.18
N VAL A 46 2.71 -1.78 -4.63
CA VAL A 46 1.63 -0.87 -5.03
C VAL A 46 1.65 -0.79 -6.55
N GLY A 47 0.58 -1.26 -7.19
CA GLY A 47 0.49 -1.26 -8.66
C GLY A 47 -0.01 0.08 -9.18
N ILE A 48 0.69 0.65 -10.16
CA ILE A 48 0.33 1.95 -10.77
C ILE A 48 -0.99 1.91 -11.57
N SER A 49 -1.48 0.72 -11.90
CA SER A 49 -2.77 0.51 -12.57
C SER A 49 -3.88 0.03 -11.61
N GLU A 50 -3.61 -0.04 -10.32
CA GLU A 50 -4.62 -0.35 -9.31
C GLU A 50 -5.60 0.82 -9.16
N GLN A 51 -6.78 0.54 -8.61
CA GLN A 51 -7.74 1.60 -8.33
C GLN A 51 -7.17 2.59 -7.29
N PRO A 52 -7.43 3.90 -7.42
CA PRO A 52 -6.90 4.92 -6.51
C PRO A 52 -7.13 4.63 -5.02
N HIS A 53 -8.28 4.06 -4.66
CA HIS A 53 -8.58 3.72 -3.27
C HIS A 53 -7.75 2.54 -2.74
N ASP A 54 -7.42 1.55 -3.60
CA ASP A 54 -6.54 0.43 -3.23
C ASP A 54 -5.10 0.90 -3.05
N MET A 55 -4.59 1.72 -3.98
CA MET A 55 -3.28 2.36 -3.85
C MET A 55 -3.19 3.17 -2.56
N PHE A 56 -4.24 3.96 -2.28
CA PHE A 56 -4.30 4.80 -1.07
C PHE A 56 -4.23 3.95 0.20
N GLY A 57 -5.02 2.89 0.29
CA GLY A 57 -5.01 1.96 1.42
C GLY A 57 -3.63 1.34 1.66
N LYS A 58 -2.96 0.89 0.59
CA LYS A 58 -1.60 0.34 0.65
C LYS A 58 -0.57 1.37 1.11
N LEU A 59 -0.60 2.59 0.57
CA LEU A 59 0.31 3.67 0.97
C LEU A 59 0.08 4.09 2.42
N MET A 60 -1.16 4.07 2.90
CA MET A 60 -1.46 4.34 4.31
C MET A 60 -1.00 3.23 5.26
N SER A 61 -0.82 2.00 4.78
CA SER A 61 -0.38 0.85 5.60
C SER A 61 1.12 0.81 5.87
N ILE A 62 1.95 1.54 5.11
CA ILE A 62 3.40 1.57 5.34
C ILE A 62 3.75 2.15 6.71
N SER A 63 4.89 1.77 7.27
CA SER A 63 5.39 2.34 8.52
C SER A 63 5.76 3.82 8.36
N ASP A 64 5.73 4.57 9.47
CA ASP A 64 6.12 6.00 9.44
C ASP A 64 7.61 6.19 9.12
N SER A 65 8.45 5.20 9.37
CA SER A 65 9.86 5.22 8.97
C SER A 65 10.03 5.04 7.46
N LEU A 66 9.32 4.07 6.87
CA LEU A 66 9.37 3.77 5.44
C LEU A 66 8.80 4.91 4.58
N MET A 67 7.83 5.65 5.11
CA MET A 67 7.22 6.80 4.45
C MET A 67 8.27 7.80 3.92
N TRP A 68 9.37 8.01 4.65
CA TRP A 68 10.40 8.97 4.25
C TRP A 68 11.24 8.50 3.08
N ASP A 69 11.44 7.19 2.94
CA ASP A 69 12.11 6.62 1.76
C ASP A 69 11.19 6.71 0.54
N TYR A 70 9.87 6.54 0.73
CA TYR A 70 8.90 6.76 -0.34
C TYR A 70 8.86 8.24 -0.78
N TYR A 71 8.92 9.18 0.14
CA TYR A 71 9.06 10.60 -0.21
C TYR A 71 10.30 10.86 -1.07
N LYS A 72 11.46 10.29 -0.69
CA LYS A 72 12.71 10.49 -1.43
C LYS A 72 12.72 9.85 -2.83
N LEU A 73 12.02 8.73 -3.00
CA LEU A 73 12.10 7.93 -4.20
C LEU A 73 10.92 8.13 -5.17
N LEU A 74 9.79 8.61 -4.67
CA LEU A 74 8.51 8.67 -5.41
C LEU A 74 7.95 10.09 -5.53
N THR A 75 8.64 11.13 -5.05
CA THR A 75 8.17 12.51 -5.18
C THR A 75 9.27 13.41 -5.75
N ASP A 76 8.88 14.54 -6.30
CA ASP A 76 9.80 15.56 -6.81
C ASP A 76 10.30 16.53 -5.72
N LEU A 77 9.97 16.24 -4.44
CA LEU A 77 10.43 17.08 -3.33
C LEU A 77 11.95 16.98 -3.17
N SER A 78 12.60 18.12 -2.98
CA SER A 78 14.02 18.19 -2.64
C SER A 78 14.28 17.57 -1.26
N ILE A 79 15.50 17.11 -1.03
CA ILE A 79 15.91 16.58 0.27
C ILE A 79 15.68 17.61 1.38
N ALA A 80 15.92 18.91 1.13
CA ALA A 80 15.68 19.97 2.12
C ALA A 80 14.19 20.10 2.51
N GLU A 81 13.28 19.95 1.55
CA GLU A 81 11.84 19.95 1.81
C GLU A 81 11.42 18.73 2.62
N ILE A 82 11.95 17.54 2.27
CA ILE A 82 11.69 16.31 3.02
C ILE A 82 12.22 16.42 4.46
N ASP A 83 13.43 16.96 4.66
CA ASP A 83 13.99 17.18 5.99
C ASP A 83 13.14 18.17 6.80
N SER A 84 12.62 19.21 6.17
CA SER A 84 11.69 20.15 6.79
C SER A 84 10.40 19.47 7.24
N LEU A 85 9.81 18.61 6.38
CA LEU A 85 8.63 17.82 6.74
C LEU A 85 8.92 16.89 7.92
N GLN A 86 10.08 16.22 7.92
CA GLN A 86 10.49 15.36 9.03
C GLN A 86 10.62 16.14 10.36
N GLN A 87 11.20 17.34 10.31
CA GLN A 87 11.31 18.18 11.49
C GLN A 87 9.94 18.62 12.03
N ARG A 88 9.01 18.99 11.15
CA ARG A 88 7.64 19.34 11.53
C ARG A 88 6.90 18.15 12.16
N VAL A 89 7.14 16.94 11.67
CA VAL A 89 6.57 15.73 12.30
C VAL A 89 7.20 15.48 13.67
N LYS A 90 8.52 15.67 13.81
CA LYS A 90 9.22 15.48 15.10
C LYS A 90 8.84 16.54 16.15
N SER A 91 8.58 17.78 15.73
CA SER A 91 8.12 18.85 16.63
C SER A 91 6.65 18.75 17.00
N GLY A 92 5.87 17.92 16.30
CA GLY A 92 4.42 17.79 16.50
C GLY A 92 3.59 18.81 15.70
N ASP A 93 4.22 19.67 14.89
CA ASP A 93 3.53 20.65 14.05
C ASP A 93 2.81 20.00 12.86
N LEU A 94 3.21 18.78 12.50
CA LEU A 94 2.56 17.97 11.48
C LEU A 94 2.33 16.55 12.01
N HIS A 95 1.08 16.09 11.96
CA HIS A 95 0.79 14.71 12.38
C HIS A 95 1.32 13.71 11.35
N PRO A 96 2.00 12.59 11.75
CA PRO A 96 2.52 11.59 10.82
C PRO A 96 1.48 11.05 9.84
N LYS A 97 0.24 10.83 10.29
CA LYS A 97 -0.89 10.44 9.43
C LYS A 97 -1.10 11.44 8.29
N GLN A 98 -1.04 12.75 8.58
CA GLN A 98 -1.23 13.77 7.54
C GLN A 98 -0.10 13.74 6.52
N ALA A 99 1.15 13.64 6.95
CA ALA A 99 2.29 13.48 6.05
C ALA A 99 2.11 12.25 5.13
N LYS A 100 1.61 11.14 5.66
CA LYS A 100 1.33 9.93 4.87
C LYS A 100 0.17 10.12 3.89
N VAL A 101 -0.88 10.84 4.28
CA VAL A 101 -1.99 11.22 3.38
C VAL A 101 -1.45 12.07 2.23
N ASP A 102 -0.62 13.07 2.52
CA ASP A 102 -0.05 13.96 1.51
C ASP A 102 0.84 13.19 0.51
N LEU A 103 1.67 12.26 1.00
CA LEU A 103 2.44 11.34 0.17
C LEU A 103 1.53 10.50 -0.74
N ALA A 104 0.49 9.89 -0.18
CA ALA A 104 -0.42 9.04 -0.93
C ALA A 104 -1.16 9.83 -2.03
N VAL A 105 -1.63 11.03 -1.70
CA VAL A 105 -2.28 11.93 -2.67
C VAL A 105 -1.32 12.29 -3.80
N GLN A 106 -0.06 12.63 -3.50
CA GLN A 106 0.93 12.97 -4.51
C GLN A 106 1.21 11.78 -5.43
N VAL A 107 1.57 10.62 -4.88
CA VAL A 107 1.88 9.42 -5.66
C VAL A 107 0.70 9.02 -6.55
N ILE A 108 -0.53 9.02 -6.02
CA ILE A 108 -1.70 8.64 -6.81
C ILE A 108 -1.98 9.69 -7.90
N SER A 109 -1.78 10.97 -7.65
CA SER A 109 -2.01 12.01 -8.65
C SER A 109 -1.08 11.89 -9.85
N ASP A 110 0.14 11.36 -9.66
CA ASP A 110 1.11 11.17 -10.75
C ASP A 110 0.72 10.05 -11.73
N PHE A 111 -0.02 9.04 -11.25
CA PHE A 111 -0.44 7.90 -12.08
C PHE A 111 -1.91 7.95 -12.52
N HIS A 112 -2.73 8.73 -11.84
CA HIS A 112 -4.16 8.87 -12.15
C HIS A 112 -4.52 10.36 -12.34
N SER A 113 -5.14 10.96 -11.31
CA SER A 113 -5.42 12.40 -11.30
C SER A 113 -5.51 12.91 -9.85
N LEU A 114 -5.31 14.21 -9.68
CA LEU A 114 -5.47 14.84 -8.37
C LEU A 114 -6.90 14.69 -7.80
N GLU A 115 -7.90 14.70 -8.67
CA GLU A 115 -9.29 14.49 -8.28
C GLU A 115 -9.51 13.07 -7.73
N ALA A 116 -9.01 12.05 -8.46
CA ALA A 116 -9.09 10.65 -8.04
C ALA A 116 -8.31 10.41 -6.72
N ALA A 117 -7.13 11.02 -6.57
CA ALA A 117 -6.34 10.93 -5.35
C ALA A 117 -7.08 11.53 -4.13
N ARG A 118 -7.68 12.69 -4.29
CA ARG A 118 -8.47 13.35 -3.23
C ARG A 118 -9.74 12.56 -2.89
N ALA A 119 -10.42 12.00 -3.89
CA ALA A 119 -11.57 11.14 -3.67
C ALA A 119 -11.19 9.89 -2.86
N ALA A 120 -10.06 9.25 -3.18
CA ALA A 120 -9.54 8.12 -2.43
C ALA A 120 -9.20 8.48 -0.96
N ALA A 121 -8.64 9.67 -0.73
CA ALA A 121 -8.36 10.15 0.62
C ALA A 121 -9.63 10.35 1.45
N VAL A 122 -10.66 10.97 0.86
CA VAL A 122 -11.97 11.18 1.52
C VAL A 122 -12.64 9.83 1.82
N GLU A 123 -12.61 8.90 0.87
CA GLU A 123 -13.19 7.57 1.07
C GLU A 123 -12.46 6.79 2.17
N PHE A 124 -11.13 6.85 2.20
CA PHE A 124 -10.32 6.24 3.27
C PHE A 124 -10.69 6.81 4.64
N GLU A 125 -10.79 8.13 4.76
CA GLU A 125 -11.17 8.78 6.03
C GLU A 125 -12.57 8.33 6.47
N ARG A 126 -13.54 8.28 5.57
CA ARG A 126 -14.89 7.81 5.85
C ARG A 126 -14.91 6.36 6.36
N ARG A 127 -14.17 5.46 5.70
CA ARG A 127 -14.14 4.03 6.07
C ARG A 127 -13.41 3.78 7.40
N PHE A 128 -12.28 4.42 7.62
CA PHE A 128 -11.39 4.07 8.73
C PHE A 128 -11.52 4.97 9.95
N SER A 129 -11.81 6.25 9.80
CA SER A 129 -11.97 7.18 10.93
C SER A 129 -13.40 7.23 11.44
N GLN A 130 -14.39 7.17 10.56
CA GLN A 130 -15.81 7.21 10.93
C GLN A 130 -16.40 5.83 11.17
N LYS A 131 -15.64 4.76 10.90
CA LYS A 131 -16.10 3.36 11.01
C LYS A 131 -17.37 3.07 10.20
N GLU A 132 -17.60 3.84 9.14
CA GLU A 132 -18.71 3.58 8.24
C GLU A 132 -18.47 2.28 7.45
N LEU A 133 -19.54 1.51 7.29
CA LEU A 133 -19.50 0.33 6.44
C LEU A 133 -19.32 0.75 4.97
N PRO A 134 -18.59 -0.04 4.15
CA PRO A 134 -18.50 0.21 2.72
C PRO A 134 -19.89 0.29 2.09
N VAL A 135 -20.08 1.24 1.17
CA VAL A 135 -21.37 1.45 0.50
C VAL A 135 -21.74 0.26 -0.41
N ASP A 136 -20.73 -0.49 -0.85
CA ASP A 136 -20.89 -1.61 -1.78
C ASP A 136 -20.66 -2.95 -1.07
N LEU A 137 -21.48 -3.22 -0.06
CA LEU A 137 -21.47 -4.52 0.63
C LEU A 137 -22.35 -5.51 -0.12
N GLU A 138 -21.78 -6.67 -0.46
CA GLU A 138 -22.56 -7.80 -0.95
C GLU A 138 -23.55 -8.28 0.14
N VAL A 139 -24.84 -8.12 -0.13
CA VAL A 139 -25.88 -8.56 0.80
C VAL A 139 -26.15 -10.05 0.57
N LYS A 140 -25.89 -10.88 1.58
CA LYS A 140 -26.24 -12.30 1.58
C LYS A 140 -27.45 -12.55 2.49
N VAL A 141 -28.51 -13.08 1.89
CA VAL A 141 -29.72 -13.47 2.64
C VAL A 141 -29.55 -14.90 3.14
N ILE A 142 -29.60 -15.10 4.45
CA ILE A 142 -29.48 -16.41 5.10
C ILE A 142 -30.79 -16.71 5.84
N ALA A 143 -31.38 -17.87 5.55
CA ALA A 143 -32.55 -18.34 6.28
C ALA A 143 -32.14 -18.74 7.71
N VAL A 144 -32.76 -18.14 8.70
CA VAL A 144 -32.54 -18.45 10.12
C VAL A 144 -33.68 -19.28 10.64
N PRO A 145 -33.44 -20.54 11.13
CA PRO A 145 -34.46 -21.36 11.79
C PRO A 145 -34.98 -20.72 13.07
N ASP A 146 -36.18 -21.12 13.53
CA ASP A 146 -36.81 -20.59 14.77
C ASP A 146 -35.94 -20.72 16.04
N GLY A 147 -34.95 -21.62 16.04
CA GLY A 147 -33.98 -21.80 17.13
C GLY A 147 -32.70 -20.97 17.03
N GLY A 148 -32.60 -20.07 16.03
CA GLY A 148 -31.38 -19.32 15.76
C GLY A 148 -30.34 -20.09 14.94
N ILE A 149 -29.27 -19.41 14.55
CA ILE A 149 -28.15 -20.01 13.80
C ILE A 149 -26.84 -19.61 14.47
N PRO A 150 -25.90 -20.56 14.72
CA PRO A 150 -24.57 -20.22 15.26
C PRO A 150 -23.79 -19.30 14.32
N LEU A 151 -23.07 -18.33 14.89
CA LEU A 151 -22.27 -17.36 14.14
C LEU A 151 -21.26 -18.02 13.18
N THR A 152 -20.68 -19.14 13.60
CA THR A 152 -19.77 -19.94 12.73
C THR A 152 -20.44 -20.46 11.46
N ARG A 153 -21.74 -20.80 11.51
CA ARG A 153 -22.50 -21.20 10.32
C ARG A 153 -22.81 -20.02 9.40
N ILE A 154 -23.05 -18.83 9.97
CA ILE A 154 -23.20 -17.59 9.17
C ILE A 154 -21.92 -17.29 8.41
N ILE A 155 -20.76 -17.36 9.08
CA ILE A 155 -19.44 -17.15 8.49
C ILE A 155 -19.19 -18.12 7.32
N LEU A 156 -19.56 -19.40 7.49
CA LEU A 156 -19.47 -20.41 6.43
C LEU A 156 -20.42 -20.11 5.25
N ALA A 157 -21.66 -19.79 5.53
CA ALA A 157 -22.66 -19.50 4.51
C ALA A 157 -22.29 -18.25 3.69
N CYS A 158 -21.62 -17.28 4.32
CA CYS A 158 -21.06 -16.10 3.64
C CYS A 158 -19.77 -16.39 2.86
N GLY A 159 -19.17 -17.58 3.01
CA GLY A 159 -17.93 -17.95 2.31
C GLY A 159 -16.66 -17.37 2.94
N PHE A 160 -16.72 -16.80 4.16
CA PHE A 160 -15.57 -16.23 4.85
C PHE A 160 -14.68 -17.29 5.53
N ALA A 161 -15.11 -18.53 5.62
CA ALA A 161 -14.32 -19.64 6.13
C ALA A 161 -14.64 -20.94 5.37
N ALA A 162 -13.62 -21.79 5.21
CA ALA A 162 -13.79 -23.09 4.54
C ALA A 162 -14.29 -24.21 5.47
N SER A 163 -14.27 -23.99 6.80
CA SER A 163 -14.69 -24.98 7.81
C SER A 163 -15.15 -24.32 9.10
N ASN A 164 -15.93 -25.07 9.92
CA ASN A 164 -16.36 -24.60 11.23
C ASN A 164 -15.18 -24.26 12.16
N SER A 165 -14.09 -25.03 12.11
CA SER A 165 -12.89 -24.76 12.92
C SER A 165 -12.19 -23.47 12.48
N ALA A 166 -12.19 -23.17 11.17
CA ALA A 166 -11.67 -21.91 10.66
C ALA A 166 -12.56 -20.73 11.08
N ALA A 167 -13.90 -20.90 11.03
CA ALA A 167 -14.85 -19.88 11.47
C ALA A 167 -14.72 -19.60 12.98
N SER A 168 -14.56 -20.63 13.81
CA SER A 168 -14.33 -20.44 15.26
C SER A 168 -13.08 -19.64 15.56
N ARG A 169 -11.97 -19.91 14.84
CA ARG A 169 -10.72 -19.12 14.98
C ARG A 169 -10.90 -17.66 14.60
N LEU A 170 -11.67 -17.35 13.56
CA LEU A 170 -11.96 -15.97 13.18
C LEU A 170 -12.75 -15.22 14.26
N VAL A 171 -13.68 -15.92 14.94
CA VAL A 171 -14.44 -15.35 16.06
C VAL A 171 -13.52 -15.11 17.26
N GLU A 172 -12.70 -16.11 17.63
CA GLU A 172 -11.76 -16.01 18.76
C GLU A 172 -10.70 -14.90 18.56
N GLN A 173 -10.27 -14.68 17.33
CA GLN A 173 -9.34 -13.60 16.95
C GLN A 173 -10.00 -12.22 16.89
N GLY A 174 -11.30 -12.10 17.12
CA GLY A 174 -12.03 -10.84 17.02
C GLY A 174 -12.13 -10.26 15.60
N SER A 175 -11.91 -11.11 14.60
CA SER A 175 -12.00 -10.71 13.17
C SER A 175 -13.45 -10.54 12.70
N VAL A 176 -14.42 -11.00 13.48
CA VAL A 176 -15.86 -10.86 13.23
C VAL A 176 -16.44 -9.90 14.26
N ARG A 177 -17.02 -8.79 13.74
CA ARG A 177 -17.63 -7.73 14.56
C ARG A 177 -19.05 -7.46 14.13
#